data_d31890e0702691df6833185573e0fe41
#
_entry.id   d31890e0702691df6833185573e0fe41
#
_cell.length_a   1.000
_cell.length_b   1.000
_cell.length_c   1.000
_cell.angle_alpha   90.00
_cell.angle_beta   90.00
_cell.angle_gamma   90.00
#
_symmetry.space_group_name_H-M   'P 1'
#
loop_
_entity.id
_entity.type
_entity.pdbx_description
1 polymer ?
#
loop_
_entity_poly.entity_id
_entity_poly.type
_entity_poly.pdbx_seq_one_letter_code
_entity_poly.pdbx_strand_id
1 'polypeptide(L)'
;MKIAIYCVTYHTYQELDAYLSNIEERLQGCTQIELSVNVCDNTEGEILPINYKPKRFTINVFGVHRNLGYFGGIRYMMEKVDPEDFDISIIISNVDVAISDDFFLRLQNLLIRQETGWIAPCIFSHREQIDKNPKIIVRYNKRKLYLLRMLFSFSLLYNLYNRYLHKGRKKVQNTQWQKKWVRKIYAGHGSFIILTKEYFKRCGIINYPCFLFCEEIYLGEQCKEHQLDVVYEPSLRIDDEEHASTGSFKGKKYCQFNYQALSYIIKKYY
;
A
#
# COMPACT_ATOMS: atom_id res chain seq x y z
N MET A 1 19.24 -12.57 -2.01
CA MET A 1 17.77 -12.41 -1.90
C MET A 1 17.33 -11.39 -2.92
N LYS A 2 16.46 -11.78 -3.87
CA LYS A 2 15.89 -10.86 -4.88
C LYS A 2 14.59 -10.24 -4.37
N ILE A 3 14.49 -8.91 -4.43
CA ILE A 3 13.31 -8.13 -4.02
C ILE A 3 12.94 -7.17 -5.15
N ALA A 4 11.65 -6.97 -5.38
CA ALA A 4 11.16 -5.89 -6.21
C ALA A 4 10.31 -4.89 -5.41
N ILE A 5 10.53 -3.61 -5.63
CA ILE A 5 9.64 -2.54 -5.18
C ILE A 5 8.84 -2.06 -6.39
N TYR A 6 7.51 -2.00 -6.24
CA TYR A 6 6.60 -1.44 -7.23
C TYR A 6 5.99 -0.17 -6.66
N CYS A 7 6.17 0.95 -7.33
CA CYS A 7 5.56 2.21 -6.93
C CYS A 7 4.91 2.93 -8.13
N VAL A 8 3.94 3.77 -7.82
CA VAL A 8 3.22 4.57 -8.82
C VAL A 8 3.50 6.03 -8.53
N THR A 9 3.93 6.76 -9.54
CA THR A 9 4.05 8.23 -9.50
C THR A 9 2.95 8.88 -10.34
N TYR A 10 2.47 10.03 -9.89
CA TYR A 10 1.54 10.88 -10.61
C TYR A 10 1.82 12.33 -10.23
N HIS A 11 2.63 13.01 -11.02
CA HIS A 11 3.16 14.36 -10.74
C HIS A 11 3.94 14.50 -9.42
N THR A 12 4.51 13.41 -8.89
CA THR A 12 5.23 13.35 -7.60
C THR A 12 6.70 12.97 -7.80
N TYR A 13 7.39 13.66 -8.73
CA TYR A 13 8.77 13.31 -9.09
C TYR A 13 9.78 13.64 -7.99
N GLN A 14 9.55 14.72 -7.23
CA GLN A 14 10.43 15.10 -6.12
C GLN A 14 10.36 14.07 -4.99
N GLU A 15 9.15 13.63 -4.64
CA GLU A 15 8.92 12.58 -3.66
C GLU A 15 9.53 11.26 -4.14
N LEU A 16 9.40 10.95 -5.43
CA LEU A 16 10.03 9.76 -6.01
C LEU A 16 11.57 9.82 -5.89
N ASP A 17 12.19 10.92 -6.26
CA ASP A 17 13.66 11.09 -6.16
C ASP A 17 14.14 10.98 -4.70
N ALA A 18 13.40 11.56 -3.73
CA ALA A 18 13.68 11.43 -2.31
C ALA A 18 13.54 9.97 -1.82
N TYR A 19 12.48 9.29 -2.26
CA TYR A 19 12.24 7.87 -1.94
C TYR A 19 13.35 6.97 -2.48
N LEU A 20 13.79 7.18 -3.72
CA LEU A 20 14.89 6.42 -4.33
C LEU A 20 16.21 6.65 -3.59
N SER A 21 16.49 7.89 -3.18
CA SER A 21 17.65 8.22 -2.35
C SER A 21 17.60 7.51 -0.99
N ASN A 22 16.44 7.50 -0.34
CA ASN A 22 16.24 6.79 0.91
C ASN A 22 16.49 5.27 0.76
N ILE A 23 15.97 4.64 -0.30
CA ILE A 23 16.25 3.22 -0.59
C ILE A 23 17.75 2.96 -0.71
N GLU A 24 18.48 3.80 -1.46
CA GLU A 24 19.94 3.65 -1.65
C GLU A 24 20.70 3.69 -0.32
N GLU A 25 20.33 4.63 0.56
CA GLU A 25 20.92 4.76 1.89
C GLU A 25 20.65 3.52 2.75
N ARG A 26 19.43 3.01 2.73
CA ARG A 26 19.01 1.84 3.55
C ARG A 26 19.56 0.51 3.04
N LEU A 27 20.02 0.46 1.80
CA LEU A 27 20.74 -0.70 1.25
C LEU A 27 22.22 -0.74 1.65
N GLN A 28 22.73 0.30 2.28
CA GLN A 28 24.13 0.30 2.76
C GLN A 28 24.35 -0.84 3.76
N GLY A 29 25.35 -1.69 3.48
CA GLY A 29 25.64 -2.87 4.29
C GLY A 29 24.84 -4.13 3.96
N CYS A 30 23.80 -4.04 3.12
CA CYS A 30 22.99 -5.19 2.69
C CYS A 30 23.54 -5.80 1.39
N THR A 31 24.67 -6.50 1.46
CA THR A 31 25.34 -7.05 0.26
C THR A 31 24.64 -8.26 -0.37
N GLN A 32 23.71 -8.89 0.33
CA GLN A 32 22.99 -10.08 -0.14
C GLN A 32 21.63 -9.78 -0.76
N ILE A 33 21.26 -8.48 -0.87
CA ILE A 33 19.99 -8.07 -1.48
C ILE A 33 20.24 -7.57 -2.89
N GLU A 34 19.59 -8.21 -3.85
CA GLU A 34 19.44 -7.74 -5.23
C GLU A 34 18.07 -7.08 -5.35
N LEU A 35 18.04 -5.76 -5.50
CA LEU A 35 16.82 -4.97 -5.54
C LEU A 35 16.56 -4.41 -6.93
N SER A 36 15.31 -4.49 -7.37
CA SER A 36 14.82 -3.71 -8.52
C SER A 36 13.65 -2.81 -8.07
N VAL A 37 13.64 -1.57 -8.55
CA VAL A 37 12.53 -0.64 -8.34
C VAL A 37 11.80 -0.44 -9.66
N ASN A 38 10.53 -0.79 -9.70
CA ASN A 38 9.66 -0.66 -10.85
C ASN A 38 8.71 0.50 -10.61
N VAL A 39 8.78 1.52 -11.45
CA VAL A 39 8.02 2.77 -11.34
C VAL A 39 7.01 2.84 -12.48
N CYS A 40 5.72 2.87 -12.16
CA CYS A 40 4.69 3.21 -13.12
C CYS A 40 4.41 4.71 -13.06
N ASP A 41 4.72 5.42 -14.12
CA ASP A 41 4.37 6.83 -14.25
C ASP A 41 3.00 6.98 -14.90
N ASN A 42 2.04 7.35 -14.07
CA ASN A 42 0.65 7.56 -14.45
C ASN A 42 0.36 9.00 -14.96
N THR A 43 1.40 9.83 -15.11
CA THR A 43 1.25 11.22 -15.57
C THR A 43 0.76 11.27 -17.01
N GLU A 44 -0.28 12.04 -17.26
CA GLU A 44 -0.73 12.34 -18.61
C GLU A 44 0.17 13.40 -19.25
N GLY A 45 0.48 13.24 -20.53
CA GLY A 45 1.30 14.18 -21.30
C GLY A 45 2.79 13.89 -21.20
N GLU A 46 3.59 14.91 -20.97
CA GLU A 46 5.05 14.81 -20.91
C GLU A 46 5.48 14.20 -19.57
N ILE A 47 6.28 13.14 -19.66
CA ILE A 47 6.89 12.49 -18.50
C ILE A 47 8.22 13.16 -18.22
N LEU A 48 8.38 13.70 -17.01
CA LEU A 48 9.63 14.28 -16.58
C LEU A 48 10.68 13.19 -16.29
N PRO A 49 11.96 13.45 -16.57
CA PRO A 49 13.00 12.49 -16.24
C PRO A 49 13.15 12.33 -14.73
N ILE A 50 13.39 11.11 -14.29
CA ILE A 50 13.83 10.83 -12.92
C ILE A 50 15.29 11.29 -12.81
N ASN A 51 15.57 12.21 -11.88
CA ASN A 51 16.91 12.78 -11.71
C ASN A 51 17.83 11.83 -10.94
N TYR A 52 17.27 11.02 -10.05
CA TYR A 52 18.03 10.11 -9.22
C TYR A 52 18.61 8.94 -10.03
N LYS A 53 19.91 8.68 -9.85
CA LYS A 53 20.63 7.58 -10.51
C LYS A 53 21.16 6.62 -9.43
N PRO A 54 20.51 5.46 -9.22
CA PRO A 54 20.94 4.51 -8.20
C PRO A 54 22.26 3.84 -8.58
N LYS A 55 23.01 3.43 -7.57
CA LYS A 55 24.27 2.67 -7.70
C LYS A 55 24.13 1.23 -7.21
N ARG A 56 23.14 0.93 -6.36
CA ARG A 56 22.98 -0.34 -5.67
C ARG A 56 21.76 -1.14 -6.08
N PHE A 57 20.89 -0.58 -6.91
CA PHE A 57 19.70 -1.26 -7.41
C PHE A 57 19.39 -0.83 -8.84
N THR A 58 18.52 -1.55 -9.51
CA THR A 58 18.05 -1.20 -10.87
C THR A 58 16.73 -0.46 -10.81
N ILE A 59 16.51 0.50 -11.72
CA ILE A 59 15.23 1.17 -11.91
C ILE A 59 14.68 0.83 -13.29
N ASN A 60 13.41 0.40 -13.32
CA ASN A 60 12.63 0.26 -14.54
C ASN A 60 11.47 1.26 -14.49
N VAL A 61 11.37 2.12 -15.51
CA VAL A 61 10.33 3.16 -15.58
C VAL A 61 9.37 2.82 -16.72
N PHE A 62 8.08 2.79 -16.39
CA PHE A 62 6.99 2.50 -17.31
C PHE A 62 6.10 3.74 -17.45
N GLY A 63 6.32 4.51 -18.51
CA GLY A 63 5.46 5.65 -18.86
C GLY A 63 4.17 5.18 -19.51
N VAL A 64 3.03 5.45 -18.88
CA VAL A 64 1.72 4.96 -19.35
C VAL A 64 0.93 6.05 -20.07
N HIS A 65 1.31 7.33 -19.87
CA HIS A 65 0.65 8.52 -20.43
C HIS A 65 -0.85 8.63 -20.13
N ARG A 66 -1.31 7.93 -19.09
CA ARG A 66 -2.69 7.98 -18.58
C ARG A 66 -2.72 7.54 -17.12
N ASN A 67 -3.64 8.09 -16.34
CA ASN A 67 -3.77 7.70 -14.95
C ASN A 67 -4.56 6.38 -14.81
N LEU A 68 -3.86 5.29 -14.50
CA LEU A 68 -4.43 3.96 -14.27
C LEU A 68 -4.97 3.77 -12.84
N GLY A 69 -4.78 4.75 -11.94
CA GLY A 69 -4.97 4.58 -10.50
C GLY A 69 -3.85 3.78 -9.85
N TYR A 70 -4.00 3.49 -8.55
CA TYR A 70 -2.92 2.87 -7.78
C TYR A 70 -2.65 1.41 -8.21
N PHE A 71 -3.61 0.52 -7.98
CA PHE A 71 -3.43 -0.89 -8.35
C PHE A 71 -3.50 -1.15 -9.86
N GLY A 72 -4.06 -0.23 -10.63
CA GLY A 72 -3.99 -0.29 -12.09
C GLY A 72 -2.55 -0.13 -12.60
N GLY A 73 -1.78 0.82 -12.04
CA GLY A 73 -0.35 0.99 -12.34
C GLY A 73 0.49 -0.20 -11.85
N ILE A 74 0.22 -0.70 -10.65
CA ILE A 74 0.89 -1.90 -10.11
C ILE A 74 0.64 -3.12 -11.01
N ARG A 75 -0.60 -3.37 -11.40
CA ARG A 75 -0.95 -4.46 -12.31
C ARG A 75 -0.22 -4.34 -13.64
N TYR A 76 -0.20 -3.14 -14.23
CA TYR A 76 0.49 -2.89 -15.50
C TYR A 76 1.98 -3.29 -15.45
N MET A 77 2.66 -2.99 -14.34
CA MET A 77 4.05 -3.41 -14.13
C MET A 77 4.18 -4.93 -13.94
N MET A 78 3.28 -5.55 -13.17
CA MET A 78 3.30 -7.01 -12.95
C MET A 78 3.04 -7.82 -14.24
N GLU A 79 2.36 -7.24 -15.23
CA GLU A 79 2.18 -7.85 -16.56
C GLU A 79 3.47 -7.76 -17.42
N LYS A 80 4.47 -6.95 -17.03
CA LYS A 80 5.74 -6.73 -17.73
C LYS A 80 6.93 -7.37 -17.03
N VAL A 81 6.87 -7.47 -15.72
CA VAL A 81 7.92 -8.05 -14.86
C VAL A 81 7.25 -9.11 -14.00
N ASP A 82 7.61 -10.38 -14.23
CA ASP A 82 6.97 -11.50 -13.53
C ASP A 82 7.26 -11.46 -12.04
N PRO A 83 6.23 -11.41 -11.19
CA PRO A 83 6.41 -11.47 -9.74
C PRO A 83 7.10 -12.74 -9.23
N GLU A 84 7.03 -13.84 -9.96
CA GLU A 84 7.66 -15.11 -9.58
C GLU A 84 9.19 -15.11 -9.74
N ASP A 85 9.76 -14.14 -10.46
CA ASP A 85 11.21 -13.98 -10.61
C ASP A 85 11.90 -13.56 -9.30
N PHE A 86 11.15 -13.21 -8.27
CA PHE A 86 11.67 -12.73 -6.98
C PHE A 86 11.57 -13.78 -5.87
N ASP A 87 12.60 -13.84 -5.02
CA ASP A 87 12.73 -14.92 -4.02
C ASP A 87 11.72 -14.83 -2.89
N ILE A 88 11.43 -13.62 -2.41
CA ILE A 88 10.65 -13.45 -1.17
C ILE A 88 9.40 -12.63 -1.35
N SER A 89 9.49 -11.45 -1.94
CA SER A 89 8.43 -10.48 -1.79
C SER A 89 8.44 -9.43 -2.89
N ILE A 90 7.26 -9.03 -3.27
CA ILE A 90 7.08 -7.78 -3.96
C ILE A 90 6.60 -6.76 -2.93
N ILE A 91 7.31 -5.66 -2.83
CA ILE A 91 6.92 -4.51 -2.03
C ILE A 91 6.15 -3.55 -2.94
N ILE A 92 4.92 -3.23 -2.57
CA ILE A 92 4.13 -2.19 -3.21
C ILE A 92 4.16 -0.99 -2.28
N SER A 93 4.66 0.14 -2.76
CA SER A 93 4.90 1.32 -1.93
C SER A 93 4.39 2.60 -2.57
N ASN A 94 3.88 3.50 -1.76
CA ASN A 94 3.81 4.90 -2.11
C ASN A 94 5.22 5.49 -2.17
N VAL A 95 5.37 6.65 -2.83
CA VAL A 95 6.65 7.37 -2.94
C VAL A 95 6.82 8.44 -1.86
N ASP A 96 5.79 8.69 -1.04
CA ASP A 96 5.75 9.65 0.05
C ASP A 96 5.97 9.01 1.44
N VAL A 97 6.76 7.94 1.48
CA VAL A 97 7.14 7.23 2.70
C VAL A 97 8.67 7.12 2.80
N ALA A 98 9.20 6.93 4.00
CA ALA A 98 10.61 6.67 4.24
C ALA A 98 10.81 5.29 4.91
N ILE A 99 11.74 4.53 4.38
CA ILE A 99 12.14 3.21 4.91
C ILE A 99 13.11 3.45 6.07
N SER A 100 12.92 2.78 7.21
CA SER A 100 13.81 2.90 8.37
C SER A 100 15.19 2.23 8.15
N ASP A 101 16.18 2.62 8.97
CA ASP A 101 17.59 2.27 8.78
C ASP A 101 17.87 0.76 8.70
N ASP A 102 17.18 -0.04 9.48
CA ASP A 102 17.40 -1.48 9.61
C ASP A 102 16.36 -2.34 8.88
N PHE A 103 15.51 -1.74 8.07
CA PHE A 103 14.40 -2.42 7.41
C PHE A 103 14.85 -3.61 6.55
N PHE A 104 15.78 -3.39 5.62
CA PHE A 104 16.24 -4.44 4.72
C PHE A 104 17.00 -5.55 5.46
N LEU A 105 17.77 -5.19 6.48
CA LEU A 105 18.46 -6.16 7.32
C LEU A 105 17.45 -7.04 8.09
N ARG A 106 16.40 -6.44 8.64
CA ARG A 106 15.33 -7.17 9.33
C ARG A 106 14.52 -8.03 8.36
N LEU A 107 14.17 -7.49 7.18
CA LEU A 107 13.44 -8.23 6.16
C LEU A 107 14.22 -9.47 5.69
N GLN A 108 15.53 -9.33 5.50
CA GLN A 108 16.41 -10.44 5.10
C GLN A 108 16.45 -11.57 6.13
N ASN A 109 16.35 -11.25 7.41
CA ASN A 109 16.42 -12.22 8.52
C ASN A 109 15.02 -12.68 8.98
N LEU A 110 13.95 -12.22 8.33
CA LEU A 110 12.60 -12.55 8.73
C LEU A 110 12.24 -13.99 8.34
N LEU A 111 11.77 -14.76 9.32
CA LEU A 111 11.22 -16.10 9.07
C LEU A 111 9.77 -16.01 8.58
N ILE A 112 9.60 -16.15 7.27
CA ILE A 112 8.28 -16.10 6.63
C ILE A 112 7.69 -17.50 6.57
N ARG A 113 6.48 -17.67 7.13
CA ARG A 113 5.75 -18.94 7.07
C ARG A 113 5.10 -19.13 5.70
N GLN A 114 4.91 -20.37 5.27
CA GLN A 114 4.27 -20.68 3.99
C GLN A 114 2.81 -20.18 3.88
N GLU A 115 2.13 -20.03 5.02
CA GLU A 115 0.76 -19.49 5.03
C GLU A 115 0.72 -17.97 4.98
N THR A 116 1.86 -17.28 5.06
CA THR A 116 1.89 -15.81 5.01
C THR A 116 1.82 -15.32 3.58
N GLY A 117 0.75 -14.62 3.23
CA GLY A 117 0.58 -13.98 1.92
C GLY A 117 0.96 -12.49 1.92
N TRP A 118 0.67 -11.80 3.03
CA TRP A 118 0.92 -10.37 3.16
C TRP A 118 1.55 -10.05 4.52
N ILE A 119 2.69 -9.36 4.50
CA ILE A 119 3.34 -8.82 5.68
C ILE A 119 3.07 -7.31 5.73
N ALA A 120 2.41 -6.86 6.79
CA ALA A 120 2.10 -5.46 7.04
C ALA A 120 3.10 -4.89 8.06
N PRO A 121 4.01 -3.98 7.67
CA PRO A 121 4.99 -3.39 8.58
C PRO A 121 4.34 -2.36 9.52
N CYS A 122 5.06 -1.89 10.53
CA CYS A 122 4.73 -0.67 11.25
C CYS A 122 4.81 0.51 10.27
N ILE A 123 3.74 1.30 10.17
CA ILE A 123 3.71 2.53 9.36
C ILE A 123 3.44 3.69 10.30
N PHE A 124 4.52 4.34 10.72
CA PHE A 124 4.46 5.37 11.74
C PHE A 124 4.21 6.75 11.13
N SER A 125 3.09 7.35 11.49
CA SER A 125 2.79 8.74 11.15
C SER A 125 3.41 9.68 12.18
N HIS A 126 4.38 10.49 11.73
CA HIS A 126 4.99 11.51 12.58
C HIS A 126 4.01 12.64 12.95
N ARG A 127 3.06 12.94 12.08
CA ARG A 127 2.04 13.96 12.32
C ARG A 127 1.01 13.52 13.36
N GLU A 128 0.52 12.29 13.25
CA GLU A 128 -0.51 11.75 14.14
C GLU A 128 0.07 11.07 15.37
N GLN A 129 1.38 10.77 15.39
CA GLN A 129 2.11 10.04 16.44
C GLN A 129 1.50 8.66 16.71
N ILE A 130 1.08 7.97 15.63
CA ILE A 130 0.47 6.64 15.70
C ILE A 130 1.07 5.71 14.63
N ASP A 131 1.03 4.41 14.92
CA ASP A 131 1.19 3.39 13.90
C ASP A 131 -0.15 3.20 13.16
N LYS A 132 -0.14 3.39 11.84
CA LYS A 132 -1.31 3.19 10.98
C LYS A 132 -1.68 1.71 10.80
N ASN A 133 -0.78 0.79 11.19
CA ASN A 133 -1.03 -0.64 11.20
C ASN A 133 -1.26 -1.19 12.63
N PRO A 134 -2.13 -2.19 12.78
CA PRO A 134 -3.02 -2.81 11.77
C PRO A 134 -4.14 -1.89 11.30
N LYS A 135 -4.36 -1.82 9.99
CA LYS A 135 -5.45 -1.01 9.41
C LYS A 135 -6.82 -1.59 9.73
N ILE A 136 -6.98 -2.91 9.52
CA ILE A 136 -8.21 -3.65 9.78
C ILE A 136 -7.85 -4.95 10.49
N ILE A 137 -8.26 -5.10 11.74
CA ILE A 137 -7.94 -6.29 12.55
C ILE A 137 -8.87 -7.46 12.18
N VAL A 138 -10.18 -7.18 12.02
CA VAL A 138 -11.21 -8.17 11.76
C VAL A 138 -11.97 -7.80 10.50
N ARG A 139 -12.26 -8.82 9.67
CA ARG A 139 -13.05 -8.67 8.45
C ARG A 139 -14.34 -7.90 8.70
N TYR A 140 -14.62 -6.93 7.87
CA TYR A 140 -15.89 -6.20 7.97
C TYR A 140 -17.07 -7.11 7.64
N ASN A 141 -18.18 -6.93 8.38
CA ASN A 141 -19.41 -7.61 8.02
C ASN A 141 -20.11 -6.91 6.85
N LYS A 142 -20.94 -7.65 6.15
CA LYS A 142 -21.70 -7.17 4.99
C LYS A 142 -22.48 -5.88 5.27
N ARG A 143 -23.14 -5.80 6.44
CA ARG A 143 -23.94 -4.63 6.85
C ARG A 143 -23.10 -3.35 6.92
N LYS A 144 -21.89 -3.44 7.49
CA LYS A 144 -20.96 -2.29 7.56
C LYS A 144 -20.58 -1.79 6.18
N LEU A 145 -20.28 -2.69 5.23
CA LEU A 145 -19.92 -2.31 3.85
C LEU A 145 -21.10 -1.65 3.11
N TYR A 146 -22.31 -2.16 3.30
CA TYR A 146 -23.52 -1.53 2.73
C TYR A 146 -23.76 -0.14 3.31
N LEU A 147 -23.57 0.07 4.62
CA LEU A 147 -23.69 1.39 5.25
C LEU A 147 -22.64 2.37 4.72
N LEU A 148 -21.38 1.93 4.57
CA LEU A 148 -20.35 2.75 3.97
C LEU A 148 -20.66 3.10 2.52
N ARG A 149 -21.09 2.12 1.71
CA ARG A 149 -21.51 2.37 0.33
C ARG A 149 -22.67 3.37 0.25
N MET A 150 -23.67 3.25 1.12
CA MET A 150 -24.79 4.19 1.19
C MET A 150 -24.30 5.60 1.55
N LEU A 151 -23.36 5.73 2.50
CA LEU A 151 -22.75 7.01 2.85
C LEU A 151 -22.07 7.68 1.66
N PHE A 152 -21.35 6.90 0.84
CA PHE A 152 -20.66 7.41 -0.33
C PHE A 152 -21.55 7.56 -1.57
N SER A 153 -22.80 7.09 -1.56
CA SER A 153 -23.73 7.28 -2.69
C SER A 153 -24.15 8.73 -2.88
N PHE A 154 -24.13 9.55 -1.81
CA PHE A 154 -24.47 10.96 -1.85
C PHE A 154 -23.40 11.81 -1.18
N SER A 155 -22.75 12.68 -1.94
CA SER A 155 -21.68 13.57 -1.42
C SER A 155 -22.18 14.50 -0.28
N LEU A 156 -23.46 14.86 -0.27
CA LEU A 156 -24.07 15.62 0.80
C LEU A 156 -24.11 14.84 2.12
N LEU A 157 -24.51 13.57 2.09
CA LEU A 157 -24.50 12.70 3.28
C LEU A 157 -23.10 12.53 3.84
N TYR A 158 -22.12 12.31 2.96
CA TYR A 158 -20.72 12.21 3.34
C TYR A 158 -20.22 13.51 4.00
N ASN A 159 -20.53 14.68 3.43
CA ASN A 159 -20.13 15.96 3.98
C ASN A 159 -20.78 16.24 5.35
N LEU A 160 -22.06 15.91 5.53
CA LEU A 160 -22.76 16.02 6.81
C LEU A 160 -22.13 15.10 7.86
N TYR A 161 -21.87 13.86 7.50
CA TYR A 161 -21.20 12.87 8.37
C TYR A 161 -19.80 13.35 8.79
N ASN A 162 -19.00 13.86 7.86
CA ASN A 162 -17.67 14.39 8.16
C ASN A 162 -17.75 15.61 9.10
N ARG A 163 -18.69 16.53 8.87
CA ARG A 163 -18.89 17.68 9.77
C ARG A 163 -19.25 17.22 11.17
N TYR A 164 -20.08 16.20 11.30
CA TYR A 164 -20.45 15.63 12.60
C TYR A 164 -19.26 14.99 13.30
N LEU A 165 -18.47 14.18 12.58
CA LEU A 165 -17.26 13.56 13.12
C LEU A 165 -16.21 14.57 13.54
N HIS A 166 -16.00 15.64 12.76
CA HIS A 166 -15.04 16.69 13.12
C HIS A 166 -15.45 17.49 14.35
N LYS A 167 -16.76 17.66 14.61
CA LYS A 167 -17.25 18.27 15.85
C LYS A 167 -17.09 17.34 17.06
N GLY A 168 -17.14 16.02 16.87
CA GLY A 168 -17.03 15.01 17.95
C GLY A 168 -15.59 14.50 18.21
N ARG A 169 -14.65 14.78 17.34
CA ARG A 169 -13.22 14.44 17.55
C ARG A 169 -12.57 15.40 18.56
N LYS A 170 -12.94 15.33 19.83
CA LYS A 170 -11.93 15.45 20.88
C LYS A 170 -10.90 14.37 20.56
N LYS A 171 -9.61 14.77 20.51
CA LYS A 171 -8.50 13.81 20.44
C LYS A 171 -8.81 12.68 21.41
N VAL A 172 -9.31 11.56 20.90
CA VAL A 172 -9.15 10.31 21.60
C VAL A 172 -7.65 10.14 21.55
N GLN A 173 -6.96 10.48 22.63
CA GLN A 173 -5.63 10.01 22.90
C GLN A 173 -5.78 8.50 22.83
N ASN A 174 -5.44 7.96 21.68
CA ASN A 174 -5.44 6.53 21.48
C ASN A 174 -4.49 5.97 22.50
N THR A 175 -5.08 5.49 23.58
CA THR A 175 -4.43 4.61 24.54
C THR A 175 -3.67 3.59 23.73
N GLN A 176 -2.36 3.80 23.67
CA GLN A 176 -1.28 2.86 23.58
C GLN A 176 -1.67 1.41 23.16
N TRP A 177 -2.16 1.21 21.96
CA TRP A 177 -2.00 -0.05 21.29
C TRP A 177 -0.65 -0.06 20.56
N GLN A 178 0.42 0.30 21.27
CA GLN A 178 1.79 -0.03 20.86
C GLN A 178 1.95 -1.54 20.97
N LYS A 179 1.34 -2.24 20.02
CA LYS A 179 1.45 -3.69 19.95
C LYS A 179 2.77 -4.03 19.28
N LYS A 180 3.78 -4.26 20.11
CA LYS A 180 5.10 -4.77 19.74
C LYS A 180 5.08 -6.26 19.28
N TRP A 181 3.91 -6.83 19.01
CA TRP A 181 3.77 -8.27 18.78
C TRP A 181 3.32 -8.58 17.35
N VAL A 182 4.03 -9.51 16.74
CA VAL A 182 3.61 -10.15 15.48
C VAL A 182 2.23 -10.79 15.66
N ARG A 183 1.28 -10.51 14.77
CA ARG A 183 -0.07 -11.09 14.87
C ARG A 183 -0.78 -11.15 13.53
N LYS A 184 -1.71 -12.12 13.43
CA LYS A 184 -2.63 -12.17 12.30
C LYS A 184 -3.63 -11.02 12.35
N ILE A 185 -3.86 -10.40 11.20
CA ILE A 185 -4.83 -9.32 10.99
C ILE A 185 -5.63 -9.61 9.72
N TYR A 186 -6.68 -8.84 9.47
CA TYR A 186 -7.42 -8.98 8.21
C TYR A 186 -6.77 -8.20 7.07
N ALA A 187 -6.32 -6.96 7.30
CA ALA A 187 -5.66 -6.15 6.28
C ALA A 187 -4.72 -5.11 6.91
N GLY A 188 -3.57 -4.91 6.27
CA GLY A 188 -2.64 -3.82 6.55
C GLY A 188 -3.02 -2.52 5.84
N HIS A 189 -2.20 -1.49 5.99
CA HIS A 189 -2.35 -0.19 5.33
C HIS A 189 -1.77 -0.23 3.92
N GLY A 190 -2.45 0.41 2.97
CA GLY A 190 -2.12 0.37 1.55
C GLY A 190 -0.88 1.15 1.12
N SER A 191 -0.34 2.04 1.96
CA SER A 191 0.83 2.85 1.57
C SER A 191 2.14 2.06 1.48
N PHE A 192 2.23 0.89 2.17
CA PHE A 192 3.36 0.00 2.08
C PHE A 192 2.92 -1.45 2.34
N ILE A 193 3.03 -2.29 1.33
CA ILE A 193 2.51 -3.65 1.30
C ILE A 193 3.65 -4.60 0.92
N ILE A 194 3.87 -5.66 1.69
CA ILE A 194 4.87 -6.69 1.35
C ILE A 194 4.11 -7.97 1.03
N LEU A 195 4.04 -8.34 -0.25
CA LEU A 195 3.43 -9.59 -0.70
C LEU A 195 4.51 -10.66 -0.87
N THR A 196 4.25 -11.83 -0.33
CA THR A 196 5.19 -12.95 -0.38
C THR A 196 5.09 -13.73 -1.70
N LYS A 197 6.05 -14.59 -1.98
CA LYS A 197 5.99 -15.50 -3.13
C LYS A 197 4.75 -16.41 -3.09
N GLU A 198 4.32 -16.83 -1.88
CA GLU A 198 3.12 -17.65 -1.70
C GLU A 198 1.83 -16.92 -2.09
N TYR A 199 1.79 -15.58 -1.92
CA TYR A 199 0.67 -14.80 -2.43
C TYR A 199 0.55 -14.97 -3.96
N PHE A 200 1.63 -14.77 -4.70
CA PHE A 200 1.58 -14.85 -6.17
C PHE A 200 1.31 -16.25 -6.67
N LYS A 201 1.86 -17.28 -6.05
CA LYS A 201 1.57 -18.68 -6.39
C LYS A 201 0.10 -19.06 -6.24
N ARG A 202 -0.59 -18.51 -5.24
CA ARG A 202 -1.98 -18.90 -4.94
C ARG A 202 -3.00 -17.91 -5.49
N CYS A 203 -2.72 -16.62 -5.47
CA CYS A 203 -3.64 -15.56 -5.90
C CYS A 203 -3.36 -15.04 -7.33
N GLY A 204 -2.15 -15.28 -7.86
CA GLY A 204 -1.69 -14.68 -9.11
C GLY A 204 -1.41 -13.18 -8.97
N ILE A 205 -1.31 -12.48 -10.09
CA ILE A 205 -1.10 -11.04 -10.12
C ILE A 205 -2.33 -10.27 -9.61
N ILE A 206 -2.10 -9.06 -9.12
CA ILE A 206 -3.19 -8.18 -8.65
C ILE A 206 -4.12 -7.85 -9.82
N ASN A 207 -5.39 -8.22 -9.72
CA ASN A 207 -6.43 -7.91 -10.70
C ASN A 207 -7.59 -7.16 -10.04
N TYR A 208 -7.30 -5.93 -9.60
CA TYR A 208 -8.26 -5.04 -8.98
C TYR A 208 -8.72 -3.97 -9.98
N PRO A 209 -10.01 -3.96 -10.37
CA PRO A 209 -10.48 -3.11 -11.47
C PRO A 209 -10.86 -1.68 -11.05
N CYS A 210 -10.88 -1.38 -9.74
CA CYS A 210 -11.25 -0.06 -9.27
C CYS A 210 -10.05 0.89 -9.29
N PHE A 211 -10.32 2.15 -9.62
CA PHE A 211 -9.30 3.18 -9.76
C PHE A 211 -8.55 3.47 -8.45
N LEU A 212 -9.28 3.65 -7.35
CA LEU A 212 -8.76 3.92 -6.01
C LEU A 212 -9.72 3.39 -4.93
N PHE A 213 -9.19 3.23 -3.72
CA PHE A 213 -9.85 2.82 -2.48
C PHE A 213 -10.21 1.34 -2.39
N CYS A 214 -10.30 0.84 -1.18
CA CYS A 214 -10.56 -0.55 -0.81
C CYS A 214 -9.48 -1.56 -1.27
N GLU A 215 -8.29 -1.14 -1.66
CA GLU A 215 -7.16 -2.00 -2.00
C GLU A 215 -6.83 -2.96 -0.86
N GLU A 216 -6.85 -2.45 0.38
CA GLU A 216 -6.57 -3.26 1.57
C GLU A 216 -7.63 -4.36 1.78
N ILE A 217 -8.91 -4.02 1.55
CA ILE A 217 -9.99 -4.99 1.67
C ILE A 217 -9.86 -6.04 0.55
N TYR A 218 -9.54 -5.62 -0.67
CA TYR A 218 -9.32 -6.53 -1.79
C TYR A 218 -8.20 -7.53 -1.49
N LEU A 219 -7.03 -7.08 -1.05
CA LEU A 219 -5.91 -7.96 -0.71
C LEU A 219 -6.25 -8.88 0.48
N GLY A 220 -6.93 -8.36 1.50
CA GLY A 220 -7.39 -9.16 2.63
C GLY A 220 -8.35 -10.27 2.21
N GLU A 221 -9.26 -10.00 1.26
CA GLU A 221 -10.16 -11.02 0.70
C GLU A 221 -9.40 -12.02 -0.16
N GLN A 222 -8.42 -11.58 -0.98
CA GLN A 222 -7.57 -12.49 -1.75
C GLN A 222 -6.81 -13.45 -0.81
N CYS A 223 -6.15 -12.94 0.21
CA CYS A 223 -5.49 -13.78 1.20
C CYS A 223 -6.47 -14.78 1.84
N LYS A 224 -7.65 -14.31 2.24
CA LYS A 224 -8.66 -15.16 2.88
C LYS A 224 -9.19 -16.27 1.94
N GLU A 225 -9.51 -15.96 0.68
CA GLU A 225 -10.00 -16.93 -0.30
C GLU A 225 -8.97 -18.04 -0.56
N HIS A 226 -7.69 -17.69 -0.55
CA HIS A 226 -6.58 -18.60 -0.83
C HIS A 226 -5.91 -19.15 0.44
N GLN A 227 -6.56 -19.03 1.61
CA GLN A 227 -6.06 -19.54 2.90
C GLN A 227 -4.66 -19.05 3.25
N LEU A 228 -4.42 -17.78 2.97
CA LEU A 228 -3.20 -17.06 3.34
C LEU A 228 -3.45 -16.13 4.52
N ASP A 229 -2.43 -15.98 5.34
CA ASP A 229 -2.44 -15.05 6.46
C ASP A 229 -1.95 -13.66 6.04
N VAL A 230 -2.57 -12.63 6.62
CA VAL A 230 -2.02 -11.29 6.69
C VAL A 230 -1.41 -11.11 8.06
N VAL A 231 -0.11 -10.81 8.12
CA VAL A 231 0.66 -10.74 9.36
C VAL A 231 1.14 -9.31 9.59
N TYR A 232 0.79 -8.73 10.73
CA TYR A 232 1.39 -7.47 11.18
C TYR A 232 2.76 -7.76 11.79
N GLU A 233 3.81 -7.14 11.23
CA GLU A 233 5.21 -7.31 11.63
C GLU A 233 5.80 -5.96 12.05
N PRO A 234 5.72 -5.62 13.36
CA PRO A 234 6.14 -4.31 13.85
C PRO A 234 7.65 -4.08 13.87
N SER A 235 8.46 -5.12 13.67
CA SER A 235 9.91 -4.96 13.58
C SER A 235 10.35 -4.32 12.25
N LEU A 236 9.54 -4.45 11.21
CA LEU A 236 9.71 -3.72 9.96
C LEU A 236 9.03 -2.35 10.09
N ARG A 237 9.78 -1.27 9.95
CA ARG A 237 9.25 0.07 10.14
C ARG A 237 9.38 0.93 8.89
N ILE A 238 8.31 1.65 8.61
CA ILE A 238 8.18 2.69 7.58
C ILE A 238 7.69 3.96 8.27
N ASP A 239 8.31 5.07 7.97
CA ASP A 239 7.88 6.39 8.41
C ASP A 239 7.04 7.04 7.30
N ASP A 240 5.82 7.48 7.64
CA ASP A 240 4.89 8.12 6.72
C ASP A 240 4.97 9.64 6.95
N GLU A 241 5.54 10.34 5.98
CA GLU A 241 5.76 11.80 6.04
C GLU A 241 4.51 12.60 5.66
N GLU A 242 3.42 11.92 5.24
CA GLU A 242 2.10 12.51 4.93
C GLU A 242 2.13 13.65 3.90
N HIS A 243 2.99 13.59 2.92
CA HIS A 243 2.90 14.45 1.73
C HIS A 243 1.73 13.96 0.88
N ALA A 244 0.57 14.52 1.13
CA ALA A 244 -0.78 14.05 0.74
C ALA A 244 -1.00 13.85 -0.77
N SER A 245 -0.54 12.73 -1.33
CA SER A 245 -0.90 12.32 -2.70
C SER A 245 -2.41 12.02 -2.85
N THR A 246 -3.07 11.54 -1.80
CA THR A 246 -4.54 11.30 -1.80
C THR A 246 -5.40 12.52 -1.49
N GLY A 247 -4.81 13.63 -1.04
CA GLY A 247 -5.52 14.88 -0.72
C GLY A 247 -6.13 15.61 -1.92
N SER A 248 -5.77 15.24 -3.15
CA SER A 248 -6.24 15.89 -4.38
C SER A 248 -7.70 15.55 -4.73
N PHE A 249 -8.21 14.37 -4.33
CA PHE A 249 -9.58 13.95 -4.60
C PHE A 249 -10.49 14.31 -3.43
N LYS A 250 -11.10 15.49 -3.49
CA LYS A 250 -12.12 15.92 -2.50
C LYS A 250 -13.51 15.95 -3.14
N GLY A 251 -14.54 15.78 -2.29
CA GLY A 251 -15.93 15.98 -2.70
C GLY A 251 -16.50 14.84 -3.56
N LYS A 252 -17.10 15.19 -4.72
CA LYS A 252 -17.88 14.25 -5.52
C LYS A 252 -17.07 13.08 -6.08
N LYS A 253 -15.86 13.33 -6.60
CA LYS A 253 -14.97 12.27 -7.14
C LYS A 253 -14.53 11.30 -6.06
N TYR A 254 -14.20 11.79 -4.87
CA TYR A 254 -13.85 10.95 -3.72
C TYR A 254 -14.99 9.98 -3.37
N CYS A 255 -16.21 10.48 -3.27
CA CYS A 255 -17.39 9.66 -3.00
C CYS A 255 -17.64 8.64 -4.10
N GLN A 256 -17.53 9.06 -5.36
CA GLN A 256 -17.74 8.19 -6.52
C GLN A 256 -16.78 7.00 -6.52
N PHE A 257 -15.48 7.22 -6.33
CA PHE A 257 -14.48 6.14 -6.31
C PHE A 257 -14.70 5.19 -5.13
N ASN A 258 -14.97 5.72 -3.92
CA ASN A 258 -15.30 4.87 -2.77
C ASN A 258 -16.57 4.04 -3.00
N TYR A 259 -17.61 4.64 -3.59
CA TYR A 259 -18.84 3.93 -3.92
C TYR A 259 -18.59 2.79 -4.93
N GLN A 260 -17.80 3.04 -5.98
CA GLN A 260 -17.45 2.05 -6.98
C GLN A 260 -16.65 0.91 -6.37
N ALA A 261 -15.61 1.23 -5.58
CA ALA A 261 -14.77 0.27 -4.91
C ALA A 261 -15.56 -0.62 -3.94
N LEU A 262 -16.39 -0.02 -3.07
CA LEU A 262 -17.25 -0.76 -2.15
C LEU A 262 -18.28 -1.62 -2.89
N SER A 263 -18.85 -1.13 -4.00
CA SER A 263 -19.79 -1.90 -4.81
C SER A 263 -19.14 -3.13 -5.42
N TYR A 264 -17.91 -3.00 -5.92
CA TYR A 264 -17.11 -4.12 -6.42
C TYR A 264 -16.83 -5.15 -5.31
N ILE A 265 -16.31 -4.69 -4.17
CA ILE A 265 -15.99 -5.56 -3.03
C ILE A 265 -17.22 -6.33 -2.54
N ILE A 266 -18.37 -5.63 -2.39
CA ILE A 266 -19.62 -6.27 -1.94
C ILE A 266 -20.09 -7.31 -2.95
N LYS A 267 -20.05 -6.99 -4.25
CA LYS A 267 -20.50 -7.90 -5.31
C LYS A 267 -19.62 -9.15 -5.40
N LYS A 268 -18.31 -9.00 -5.20
CA LYS A 268 -17.35 -10.09 -5.42
C LYS A 268 -17.21 -10.99 -4.21
N TYR A 269 -17.26 -10.46 -2.98
CA TYR A 269 -16.83 -11.20 -1.78
C TYR A 269 -17.90 -11.35 -0.70
N TYR A 270 -19.08 -10.70 -0.84
CA TYR A 270 -20.15 -10.68 0.15
C TYR A 270 -21.52 -10.99 -0.45
#